data_041806a7057d2f8ccd7de3f3bfb2f0f4
#
_entry.id   041806a7057d2f8ccd7de3f3bfb2f0f4
#
_cell.length_a   1.000
_cell.length_b   1.000
_cell.length_c   1.000
_cell.angle_alpha   90.00
_cell.angle_beta   90.00
_cell.angle_gamma   90.00
#
_symmetry.space_group_name_H-M   'P 1'
#
loop_
_entity.id
_entity.type
_entity.pdbx_description
1 polymer ?
#
loop_
_entity_poly.entity_id
_entity_poly.type
_entity_poly.pdbx_seq_one_letter_code
_entity_poly.pdbx_strand_id
1 'polypeptide(L)'
;LHSFPTDALPILFDLKIMDAAQARDVVKMNLQRVLENLRLLVSEGVNVIPRLPLIPGFTLSRENMQQALDVLIPLNIKQIHLLPFHQYGEPKYRLLGKTWSMKEVAAPSSADVATMREMAERAGFQVTVGG
;
A
#
# COMPACT_ATOMS: atom_id res chain seq x y z
N LEU A 1 -9.86 20.23 -18.94
CA LEU A 1 -8.89 19.75 -17.97
C LEU A 1 -9.33 20.09 -16.57
N HIS A 2 -9.53 19.08 -15.79
CA HIS A 2 -9.95 19.25 -14.43
C HIS A 2 -8.78 19.08 -13.50
N SER A 3 -8.53 20.07 -12.67
CA SER A 3 -7.54 19.97 -11.60
C SER A 3 -8.24 20.24 -10.29
N PHE A 4 -7.79 19.54 -9.26
CA PHE A 4 -8.32 19.73 -7.93
C PHE A 4 -7.61 20.91 -7.26
N PRO A 5 -8.29 21.63 -6.37
CA PRO A 5 -7.65 22.70 -5.62
C PRO A 5 -6.42 22.19 -4.85
N THR A 6 -5.42 23.02 -4.74
CA THR A 6 -4.17 22.63 -4.04
C THR A 6 -4.40 22.38 -2.55
N ASP A 7 -5.48 22.94 -1.99
CA ASP A 7 -5.83 22.75 -0.58
C ASP A 7 -6.85 21.64 -0.37
N ALA A 8 -7.16 20.87 -1.41
CA ALA A 8 -8.06 19.73 -1.27
C ALA A 8 -7.44 18.68 -0.38
N LEU A 9 -8.30 18.01 0.42
CA LEU A 9 -7.83 16.93 1.29
C LEU A 9 -7.32 15.76 0.44
N PRO A 10 -6.25 15.10 0.87
CA PRO A 10 -5.73 13.95 0.14
C PRO A 10 -6.68 12.77 0.20
N ILE A 11 -6.64 11.94 -0.83
CA ILE A 11 -7.33 10.67 -0.87
C ILE A 11 -6.34 9.58 -0.48
N LEU A 12 -6.71 8.77 0.51
CA LEU A 12 -5.93 7.62 0.91
C LEU A 12 -6.28 6.44 0.01
N PHE A 13 -5.28 5.85 -0.60
CA PHE A 13 -5.48 4.80 -1.60
C PHE A 13 -4.73 3.54 -1.17
N ASP A 14 -5.47 2.46 -0.93
CA ASP A 14 -4.87 1.22 -0.43
C ASP A 14 -4.23 0.42 -1.57
N LEU A 15 -2.93 0.20 -1.47
CA LEU A 15 -2.17 -0.71 -2.32
C LEU A 15 -1.72 -1.89 -1.48
N LYS A 16 -2.25 -3.08 -1.76
CA LYS A 16 -2.01 -4.24 -0.93
C LYS A 16 -0.93 -5.14 -1.50
N ILE A 17 -1.28 -6.00 -2.44
CA ILE A 17 -0.35 -6.97 -3.02
C ILE A 17 -0.08 -6.58 -4.46
N MET A 18 1.21 -6.49 -4.80
CA MET A 18 1.62 -6.08 -6.15
C MET A 18 1.76 -7.24 -7.12
N ASP A 19 1.73 -8.48 -6.63
CA ASP A 19 1.69 -9.65 -7.50
C ASP A 19 0.24 -9.95 -7.88
N ALA A 20 -0.05 -9.99 -9.18
CA ALA A 20 -1.42 -10.14 -9.67
C ALA A 20 -2.04 -11.46 -9.26
N ALA A 21 -1.26 -12.55 -9.24
CA ALA A 21 -1.79 -13.86 -8.85
C ALA A 21 -2.15 -13.88 -7.38
N GLN A 22 -1.25 -13.37 -6.52
CA GLN A 22 -1.54 -13.28 -5.09
C GLN A 22 -2.70 -12.35 -4.81
N ALA A 23 -2.82 -11.25 -5.55
CA ALA A 23 -3.93 -10.33 -5.37
C ALA A 23 -5.26 -11.03 -5.61
N ARG A 24 -5.35 -11.85 -6.66
CA ARG A 24 -6.58 -12.60 -6.95
C ARG A 24 -6.86 -13.65 -5.89
N ASP A 25 -5.81 -14.37 -5.47
CA ASP A 25 -5.97 -15.51 -4.58
C ASP A 25 -6.20 -15.12 -3.13
N VAL A 26 -5.54 -14.06 -2.66
CA VAL A 26 -5.60 -13.66 -1.26
C VAL A 26 -6.65 -12.59 -1.01
N VAL A 27 -6.67 -11.53 -1.80
CA VAL A 27 -7.58 -10.40 -1.60
C VAL A 27 -8.71 -10.35 -2.62
N LYS A 28 -8.69 -11.25 -3.60
CA LYS A 28 -9.73 -11.37 -4.63
C LYS A 28 -10.00 -10.05 -5.34
N MET A 29 -8.94 -9.34 -5.67
CA MET A 29 -9.04 -8.07 -6.36
C MET A 29 -8.35 -8.15 -7.72
N ASN A 30 -8.76 -7.27 -8.62
CA ASN A 30 -8.11 -7.11 -9.90
C ASN A 30 -7.05 -6.02 -9.76
N LEU A 31 -5.79 -6.44 -9.63
CA LEU A 31 -4.69 -5.51 -9.41
C LEU A 31 -4.56 -4.50 -10.55
N GLN A 32 -4.74 -4.94 -11.79
CA GLN A 32 -4.61 -4.02 -12.93
C GLN A 32 -5.64 -2.90 -12.87
N ARG A 33 -6.88 -3.23 -12.52
CA ARG A 33 -7.92 -2.21 -12.35
C ARG A 33 -7.58 -1.23 -11.23
N VAL A 34 -7.06 -1.74 -10.13
CA VAL A 34 -6.63 -0.89 -9.01
C VAL A 34 -5.56 0.10 -9.48
N LEU A 35 -4.57 -0.38 -10.23
CA LEU A 35 -3.51 0.48 -10.72
C LEU A 35 -4.01 1.48 -11.77
N GLU A 36 -4.94 1.08 -12.62
CA GLU A 36 -5.56 1.98 -13.57
C GLU A 36 -6.32 3.10 -12.87
N ASN A 37 -7.07 2.75 -11.81
CA ASN A 37 -7.78 3.75 -11.01
C ASN A 37 -6.81 4.72 -10.35
N LEU A 38 -5.70 4.21 -9.82
CA LEU A 38 -4.68 5.06 -9.22
C LEU A 38 -4.11 6.05 -10.24
N ARG A 39 -3.76 5.56 -11.43
CA ARG A 39 -3.23 6.42 -12.49
C ARG A 39 -4.26 7.47 -12.91
N LEU A 40 -5.51 7.08 -12.99
CA LEU A 40 -6.59 8.01 -13.34
C LEU A 40 -6.71 9.12 -12.30
N LEU A 41 -6.74 8.78 -11.02
CA LEU A 41 -6.81 9.77 -9.95
C LEU A 41 -5.66 10.76 -10.03
N VAL A 42 -4.46 10.26 -10.24
CA VAL A 42 -3.27 11.12 -10.35
C VAL A 42 -3.37 12.02 -11.58
N SER A 43 -3.82 11.48 -12.71
CA SER A 43 -3.96 12.25 -13.93
C SER A 43 -5.02 13.36 -13.81
N GLU A 44 -5.99 13.18 -12.94
CA GLU A 44 -7.03 14.19 -12.66
C GLU A 44 -6.57 15.24 -11.64
N GLY A 45 -5.33 15.17 -11.19
CA GLY A 45 -4.79 16.14 -10.23
C GLY A 45 -5.16 15.87 -8.79
N VAL A 46 -5.69 14.70 -8.48
CA VAL A 46 -6.02 14.32 -7.11
C VAL A 46 -4.74 14.11 -6.30
N ASN A 47 -4.67 14.66 -5.11
CA ASN A 47 -3.58 14.39 -4.19
C ASN A 47 -3.81 13.02 -3.55
N VAL A 48 -3.05 12.02 -3.98
CA VAL A 48 -3.23 10.65 -3.54
C VAL A 48 -2.08 10.27 -2.61
N ILE A 49 -2.43 9.68 -1.47
CA ILE A 49 -1.46 9.10 -0.55
C ILE A 49 -1.70 7.59 -0.51
N PRO A 50 -0.82 6.79 -1.13
CA PRO A 50 -0.94 5.34 -1.06
C PRO A 50 -0.70 4.84 0.35
N ARG A 51 -1.45 3.82 0.75
CA ARG A 51 -1.24 3.12 2.02
C ARG A 51 -0.86 1.69 1.71
N LEU A 52 0.26 1.25 2.25
CA LEU A 52 0.79 -0.09 2.03
C LEU A 52 0.75 -0.85 3.33
N PRO A 53 -0.16 -1.82 3.47
CA PRO A 53 -0.16 -2.68 4.64
C PRO A 53 1.07 -3.60 4.60
N LEU A 54 1.72 -3.76 5.74
CA LEU A 54 2.88 -4.61 5.89
C LEU A 54 2.48 -5.86 6.66
N ILE A 55 2.18 -6.92 5.93
CA ILE A 55 1.65 -8.16 6.49
C ILE A 55 2.66 -9.28 6.24
N PRO A 56 3.25 -9.85 7.30
CA PRO A 56 4.21 -10.93 7.11
C PRO A 56 3.62 -12.09 6.31
N GLY A 57 4.40 -12.60 5.37
CA GLY A 57 3.96 -13.68 4.49
C GLY A 57 3.13 -13.22 3.29
N PHE A 58 2.78 -11.94 3.21
CA PHE A 58 1.96 -11.42 2.10
C PHE A 58 2.59 -10.16 1.49
N THR A 59 2.43 -9.03 2.17
CA THR A 59 2.89 -7.75 1.61
C THR A 59 4.22 -7.28 2.18
N LEU A 60 4.68 -7.88 3.28
CA LEU A 60 5.94 -7.52 3.92
C LEU A 60 7.08 -8.25 3.22
N SER A 61 7.52 -7.74 2.09
CA SER A 61 8.68 -8.27 1.38
C SER A 61 9.34 -7.16 0.58
N ARG A 62 10.63 -7.31 0.33
CA ARG A 62 11.36 -6.34 -0.50
C ARG A 62 10.81 -6.32 -1.92
N GLU A 63 10.43 -7.48 -2.44
CA GLU A 63 9.88 -7.60 -3.79
C GLU A 63 8.58 -6.84 -3.92
N ASN A 64 7.67 -7.00 -2.97
CA ASN A 64 6.40 -6.29 -3.00
C ASN A 64 6.60 -4.79 -2.86
N MET A 65 7.49 -4.37 -1.94
CA MET A 65 7.79 -2.96 -1.76
C MET A 65 8.39 -2.37 -3.04
N GLN A 66 9.32 -3.07 -3.66
CA GLN A 66 9.94 -2.56 -4.88
C GLN A 66 8.92 -2.44 -6.02
N GLN A 67 8.03 -3.42 -6.16
CA GLN A 67 6.98 -3.34 -7.16
C GLN A 67 6.06 -2.14 -6.92
N ALA A 68 5.70 -1.89 -5.66
CA ALA A 68 4.90 -0.73 -5.31
C ALA A 68 5.63 0.58 -5.65
N LEU A 69 6.91 0.68 -5.29
CA LEU A 69 7.70 1.87 -5.59
C LEU A 69 7.83 2.08 -7.09
N ASP A 70 8.02 1.01 -7.87
CA ASP A 70 8.13 1.10 -9.31
C ASP A 70 6.87 1.66 -9.97
N VAL A 71 5.71 1.40 -9.37
CA VAL A 71 4.45 1.97 -9.85
C VAL A 71 4.31 3.44 -9.43
N LEU A 72 4.72 3.77 -8.20
CA LEU A 72 4.45 5.08 -7.63
C LEU A 72 5.44 6.16 -8.10
N ILE A 73 6.69 5.80 -8.35
CA ILE A 73 7.72 6.77 -8.75
C ILE A 73 7.33 7.52 -10.02
N PRO A 74 6.91 6.85 -11.11
CA PRO A 74 6.53 7.57 -12.33
C PRO A 74 5.33 8.48 -12.17
N LEU A 75 4.51 8.27 -11.14
CA LEU A 75 3.31 9.05 -10.91
C LEU A 75 3.59 10.33 -10.10
N ASN A 76 4.83 10.57 -9.72
CA ASN A 76 5.23 11.72 -8.91
C ASN A 76 4.51 11.81 -7.56
N ILE A 77 4.12 10.67 -7.03
CA ILE A 77 3.55 10.61 -5.68
C ILE A 77 4.70 10.81 -4.69
N LYS A 78 4.51 11.68 -3.70
CA LYS A 78 5.58 12.08 -2.78
C LYS A 78 5.44 11.49 -1.39
N GLN A 79 4.24 11.06 -1.00
CA GLN A 79 3.96 10.58 0.35
C GLN A 79 3.40 9.18 0.28
N ILE A 80 3.84 8.33 1.21
CA ILE A 80 3.23 7.01 1.39
C ILE A 80 3.07 6.71 2.87
N HIS A 81 2.06 5.92 3.19
CA HIS A 81 1.83 5.44 4.55
C HIS A 81 2.10 3.95 4.59
N LEU A 82 2.92 3.51 5.53
CA LEU A 82 3.14 2.09 5.79
C LEU A 82 2.32 1.70 7.00
N LEU A 83 1.51 0.66 6.85
CA LEU A 83 0.59 0.21 7.88
C LEU A 83 1.01 -1.16 8.40
N PRO A 84 1.81 -1.22 9.47
CA PRO A 84 2.18 -2.51 10.05
C PRO A 84 0.94 -3.27 10.51
N PHE A 85 0.91 -4.56 10.22
CA PHE A 85 -0.21 -5.41 10.58
C PHE A 85 -0.28 -5.60 12.10
N HIS A 86 -1.49 -5.51 12.65
CA HIS A 86 -1.74 -5.78 14.06
C HIS A 86 -2.81 -6.86 14.19
N GLN A 87 -2.55 -7.85 15.04
CA GLN A 87 -3.45 -8.97 15.21
C GLN A 87 -4.82 -8.59 15.78
N TYR A 88 -4.92 -7.43 16.42
CA TYR A 88 -6.16 -6.99 17.04
C TYR A 88 -7.20 -6.52 16.04
N GLY A 89 -6.82 -6.32 14.80
CA GLY A 89 -7.70 -5.74 13.81
C GLY A 89 -8.48 -6.79 13.04
N GLU A 90 -9.52 -7.37 13.63
CA GLU A 90 -10.37 -8.30 12.91
C GLU A 90 -10.86 -7.75 11.57
N PRO A 91 -11.23 -6.48 11.45
CA PRO A 91 -11.57 -5.92 10.14
C PRO A 91 -10.46 -6.02 9.11
N LYS A 92 -9.20 -6.05 9.53
CA LYS A 92 -8.08 -6.20 8.61
C LYS A 92 -8.03 -7.57 7.95
N TYR A 93 -8.51 -8.60 8.62
CA TYR A 93 -8.62 -9.93 8.04
C TYR A 93 -9.59 -9.93 6.87
N ARG A 94 -10.67 -9.18 7.00
CA ARG A 94 -11.68 -9.07 5.95
C ARG A 94 -11.12 -8.38 4.71
N LEU A 95 -10.23 -7.41 4.89
CA LEU A 95 -9.60 -6.73 3.77
C LEU A 95 -8.79 -7.67 2.90
N LEU A 96 -8.30 -8.75 3.47
CA LEU A 96 -7.53 -9.75 2.74
C LEU A 96 -8.39 -10.91 2.24
N GLY A 97 -9.68 -10.94 2.58
CA GLY A 97 -10.57 -12.02 2.21
C GLY A 97 -10.30 -13.34 2.92
N LYS A 98 -9.49 -13.31 3.98
CA LYS A 98 -9.13 -14.50 4.75
C LYS A 98 -9.25 -14.19 6.22
N THR A 99 -10.18 -14.86 6.89
CA THR A 99 -10.43 -14.60 8.31
C THR A 99 -9.59 -15.47 9.24
N TRP A 100 -9.21 -16.65 8.80
CA TRP A 100 -8.55 -17.63 9.64
C TRP A 100 -7.03 -17.53 9.63
N SER A 101 -6.44 -17.33 8.45
CA SER A 101 -4.98 -17.37 8.29
C SER A 101 -4.29 -16.21 8.99
N MET A 102 -4.96 -15.07 9.08
CA MET A 102 -4.33 -13.87 9.63
C MET A 102 -4.27 -13.88 11.15
N LYS A 103 -5.04 -14.74 11.79
CA LYS A 103 -5.02 -14.86 13.24
C LYS A 103 -3.69 -15.40 13.77
N GLU A 104 -3.01 -16.20 12.95
CA GLU A 104 -1.75 -16.81 13.33
C GLU A 104 -0.55 -16.03 12.84
N VAL A 105 -0.76 -14.96 12.10
CA VAL A 105 0.32 -14.15 11.55
C VAL A 105 0.81 -13.20 12.63
N ALA A 106 2.10 -13.26 12.93
CA ALA A 106 2.72 -12.35 13.86
C ALA A 106 2.76 -10.94 13.29
N ALA A 107 2.76 -9.94 14.19
CA ALA A 107 3.01 -8.57 13.76
C ALA A 107 4.42 -8.46 13.16
N PRO A 108 4.65 -7.55 12.19
CA PRO A 108 5.99 -7.36 11.66
C PRO A 108 6.94 -6.84 12.73
N SER A 109 8.19 -7.24 12.65
CA SER A 109 9.21 -6.74 13.57
C SER A 109 9.51 -5.28 13.26
N SER A 110 10.01 -4.55 14.24
CA SER A 110 10.43 -3.16 14.02
C SER A 110 11.56 -3.08 13.00
N ALA A 111 12.42 -4.11 12.94
CA ALA A 111 13.50 -4.16 11.95
C ALA A 111 12.94 -4.29 10.53
N ASP A 112 11.93 -5.14 10.34
CA ASP A 112 11.30 -5.30 9.04
C ASP A 112 10.60 -4.03 8.58
N VAL A 113 9.89 -3.38 9.48
CA VAL A 113 9.23 -2.11 9.18
C VAL A 113 10.27 -1.05 8.81
N ALA A 114 11.37 -0.98 9.57
CA ALA A 114 12.44 -0.04 9.27
C ALA A 114 13.06 -0.28 7.91
N THR A 115 13.21 -1.53 7.50
CA THR A 115 13.72 -1.87 6.17
C THR A 115 12.80 -1.35 5.07
N MET A 116 11.50 -1.56 5.21
CA MET A 116 10.54 -1.09 4.23
C MET A 116 10.52 0.44 4.16
N ARG A 117 10.55 1.08 5.33
CA ARG A 117 10.60 2.54 5.41
C ARG A 117 11.84 3.08 4.70
N GLU A 118 13.00 2.46 4.95
CA GLU A 118 14.24 2.90 4.34
C GLU A 118 14.20 2.77 2.82
N MET A 119 13.64 1.68 2.30
CA MET A 119 13.50 1.52 0.85
C MET A 119 12.69 2.67 0.24
N ALA A 120 11.58 3.02 0.87
CA ALA A 120 10.72 4.09 0.37
C ALA A 120 11.40 5.47 0.49
N GLU A 121 12.09 5.71 1.60
CA GLU A 121 12.80 6.99 1.80
C GLU A 121 13.93 7.15 0.79
N ARG A 122 14.65 6.09 0.50
CA ARG A 122 15.71 6.13 -0.52
C ARG A 122 15.16 6.39 -1.91
N ALA A 123 13.93 5.99 -2.17
CA ALA A 123 13.26 6.26 -3.44
C ALA A 123 12.70 7.70 -3.51
N GLY A 124 12.84 8.48 -2.46
CA GLY A 124 12.44 9.89 -2.45
C GLY A 124 11.09 10.16 -1.80
N PHE A 125 10.49 9.16 -1.14
CA PHE A 125 9.18 9.33 -0.52
C PHE A 125 9.29 9.88 0.90
N GLN A 126 8.31 10.67 1.27
CA GLN A 126 8.00 11.01 2.64
C GLN A 126 7.17 9.89 3.23
N VAL A 127 7.66 9.23 4.27
CA VAL A 127 7.04 8.01 4.81
C VAL A 127 6.43 8.30 6.16
N THR A 128 5.18 7.90 6.33
CA THR A 128 4.51 7.86 7.63
C THR A 128 4.25 6.40 7.97
N VAL A 129 4.62 5.98 9.17
CA VAL A 129 4.37 4.64 9.66
C VAL A 129 3.19 4.70 10.63
N GLY A 130 2.21 3.87 10.38
CA GLY A 130 0.95 3.90 11.09
C GLY A 130 -0.08 4.72 10.35
N GLY A 131 -1.24 4.71 10.80
CA GLY A 131 -2.27 5.36 10.04
C GLY A 131 -3.23 6.18 10.79
#